data_81792b3adb106068dc6e7e3c622eb91e
#
_entry.id   81792b3adb106068dc6e7e3c622eb91e
#
_cell.length_a   1.000
_cell.length_b   1.000
_cell.length_c   1.000
_cell.angle_alpha   90.00
_cell.angle_beta   90.00
_cell.angle_gamma   90.00
#
_symmetry.space_group_name_H-M   'P 1'
#
loop_
_entity.id
_entity.type
_entity.pdbx_description
1 polymer ?
#
loop_
_entity_poly.entity_id
_entity_poly.type
_entity_poly.pdbx_seq_one_letter_code
_entity_poly.pdbx_strand_id
1 'polypeptide(L)'
;MSCISVDNVYLIVGTGVTGRAVAEFLHQHKLSFFITDDNIDNLKKLSLNDCITEKCKLYTYDLAILREKHITHIVLSPTIHAQYNPHKIVRMSMELGIEIISDMDLFYESFKQFNLLHRTDKKIVAVTGTNGKSTVTALIAFICNKIGKPAIACGNIGVNVLSVDLDKYEIFVVEMSSYNLFLMKQMKIDVGVLLNISEDHLEYHGDMNRYIEAKTKVLEHIHYMEH
;
A
#
# COMPACT_ATOMS: atom_id res chain seq x y z
N MET A 1 -7.80 5.61 14.59
CA MET A 1 -6.56 6.37 14.87
C MET A 1 -5.80 6.53 13.57
N SER A 2 -4.96 7.56 13.41
CA SER A 2 -4.14 7.71 12.21
C SER A 2 -3.11 6.58 12.14
N CYS A 3 -2.95 5.95 10.97
CA CYS A 3 -1.88 4.97 10.77
C CYS A 3 -0.50 5.64 10.62
N ILE A 4 -0.42 6.98 10.60
CA ILE A 4 0.83 7.75 10.63
C ILE A 4 0.87 8.50 11.96
N SER A 5 1.73 8.04 12.89
CA SER A 5 1.98 8.68 14.18
C SER A 5 3.41 8.41 14.64
N VAL A 6 4.00 9.36 15.33
CA VAL A 6 5.35 9.21 15.94
C VAL A 6 5.38 8.18 17.07
N ASP A 7 4.22 7.86 17.66
CA ASP A 7 4.09 6.84 18.69
C ASP A 7 4.00 5.42 18.11
N ASN A 8 3.85 5.30 16.80
CA ASN A 8 3.75 4.01 16.11
C ASN A 8 5.15 3.45 15.83
N VAL A 9 5.26 2.13 15.96
CA VAL A 9 6.43 1.35 15.55
C VAL A 9 5.97 0.36 14.48
N TYR A 10 6.58 0.44 13.31
CA TYR A 10 6.18 -0.34 12.14
C TYR A 10 7.09 -1.54 11.94
N LEU A 11 6.51 -2.66 11.52
CA LEU A 11 7.25 -3.78 10.97
C LEU A 11 6.91 -3.92 9.49
N ILE A 12 7.87 -3.68 8.62
CA ILE A 12 7.77 -3.91 7.18
C ILE A 12 8.09 -5.38 6.91
N VAL A 13 7.18 -6.09 6.22
CA VAL A 13 7.38 -7.48 5.85
C VAL A 13 7.49 -7.58 4.33
N GLY A 14 8.69 -7.97 3.86
CA GLY A 14 9.10 -7.99 2.46
C GLY A 14 10.02 -6.83 2.08
N THR A 15 11.12 -7.15 1.37
CA THR A 15 12.18 -6.21 0.97
C THR A 15 12.13 -5.85 -0.52
N GLY A 16 11.03 -6.17 -1.19
CA GLY A 16 10.78 -5.82 -2.59
C GLY A 16 10.56 -4.32 -2.81
N VAL A 17 10.08 -3.95 -4.00
CA VAL A 17 9.82 -2.55 -4.38
C VAL A 17 8.94 -1.82 -3.36
N THR A 18 7.82 -2.44 -2.96
CA THR A 18 6.90 -1.87 -1.96
C THR A 18 7.56 -1.68 -0.61
N GLY A 19 8.24 -2.72 -0.08
CA GLY A 19 8.89 -2.63 1.24
C GLY A 19 9.97 -1.56 1.31
N ARG A 20 10.72 -1.36 0.22
CA ARG A 20 11.70 -0.28 0.11
C ARG A 20 11.04 1.09 0.10
N ALA A 21 9.99 1.28 -0.69
CA ALA A 21 9.26 2.54 -0.73
C ALA A 21 8.63 2.89 0.64
N VAL A 22 8.10 1.89 1.34
CA VAL A 22 7.60 2.05 2.73
C VAL A 22 8.72 2.46 3.67
N ALA A 23 9.90 1.82 3.59
CA ALA A 23 11.03 2.17 4.46
C ALA A 23 11.53 3.60 4.22
N GLU A 24 11.65 4.01 2.96
CA GLU A 24 12.01 5.38 2.60
C GLU A 24 10.98 6.39 3.11
N PHE A 25 9.70 6.10 2.92
CA PHE A 25 8.59 6.94 3.40
C PHE A 25 8.63 7.10 4.93
N LEU A 26 8.72 6.01 5.68
CA LEU A 26 8.78 6.05 7.14
C LEU A 26 10.02 6.79 7.65
N HIS A 27 11.17 6.59 7.00
CA HIS A 27 12.40 7.31 7.32
C HIS A 27 12.27 8.84 7.09
N GLN A 28 11.74 9.25 5.94
CA GLN A 28 11.51 10.68 5.61
C GLN A 28 10.57 11.35 6.62
N HIS A 29 9.58 10.60 7.13
CA HIS A 29 8.65 11.09 8.15
C HIS A 29 9.16 10.91 9.59
N LYS A 30 10.40 10.43 9.76
CA LYS A 30 11.05 10.20 11.09
C LYS A 30 10.25 9.23 11.97
N LEU A 31 9.62 8.23 11.36
CA LEU A 31 8.85 7.19 12.02
C LEU A 31 9.71 5.97 12.32
N SER A 32 9.49 5.35 13.47
CA SER A 32 10.26 4.17 13.89
C SER A 32 9.80 2.91 13.15
N PHE A 33 10.74 2.18 12.54
CA PHE A 33 10.41 0.94 11.84
C PHE A 33 11.49 -0.12 11.94
N PHE A 34 11.04 -1.36 11.78
CA PHE A 34 11.86 -2.53 11.49
C PHE A 34 11.47 -3.12 10.14
N ILE A 35 12.37 -3.87 9.53
CA ILE A 35 12.13 -4.55 8.25
C ILE A 35 12.60 -5.99 8.33
N THR A 36 11.81 -6.90 7.78
CA THR A 36 12.11 -8.33 7.69
C THR A 36 11.74 -8.89 6.32
N ASP A 37 12.30 -10.05 6.00
CA ASP A 37 11.98 -10.82 4.79
C ASP A 37 12.14 -12.31 5.11
N ASP A 38 11.29 -13.16 4.55
CA ASP A 38 11.41 -14.61 4.73
C ASP A 38 12.70 -15.16 4.10
N ASN A 39 13.19 -14.51 3.05
CA ASN A 39 14.51 -14.79 2.50
C ASN A 39 15.55 -13.87 3.16
N ILE A 40 16.29 -14.44 4.10
CA ILE A 40 17.36 -13.74 4.85
C ILE A 40 18.40 -13.11 3.90
N ASP A 41 18.67 -13.68 2.74
CA ASP A 41 19.65 -13.14 1.80
C ASP A 41 19.15 -11.86 1.14
N ASN A 42 17.85 -11.71 0.94
CA ASN A 42 17.25 -10.44 0.51
C ASN A 42 17.46 -9.36 1.57
N LEU A 43 17.23 -9.69 2.84
CA LEU A 43 17.42 -8.77 3.96
C LEU A 43 18.89 -8.37 4.14
N LYS A 44 19.85 -9.34 4.01
CA LYS A 44 21.29 -9.04 4.08
C LYS A 44 21.76 -8.10 2.97
N LYS A 45 21.26 -8.31 1.75
CA LYS A 45 21.60 -7.50 0.57
C LYS A 45 20.91 -6.15 0.56
N LEU A 46 19.92 -5.96 1.44
CA LEU A 46 19.17 -4.72 1.51
C LEU A 46 20.06 -3.61 2.05
N SER A 47 20.37 -2.64 1.19
CA SER A 47 21.03 -1.39 1.52
C SER A 47 20.25 -0.27 0.84
N LEU A 48 19.79 0.70 1.60
CA LEU A 48 19.09 1.87 1.08
C LEU A 48 19.68 3.12 1.77
N ASN A 49 20.52 3.81 1.03
CA ASN A 49 20.88 5.23 1.22
C ASN A 49 20.69 5.77 2.67
N ASP A 50 21.35 5.20 3.64
CA ASP A 50 21.31 5.60 5.08
C ASP A 50 19.95 5.41 5.81
N CYS A 51 18.86 5.12 5.12
CA CYS A 51 17.56 4.95 5.77
C CYS A 51 17.36 3.56 6.40
N ILE A 52 18.03 2.52 5.89
CA ILE A 52 18.00 1.17 6.47
C ILE A 52 19.39 0.80 6.98
N THR A 53 19.52 0.82 8.30
CA THR A 53 20.71 0.36 9.01
C THR A 53 20.52 -1.09 9.51
N GLU A 54 21.60 -1.74 9.97
CA GLU A 54 21.50 -3.06 10.60
C GLU A 54 20.56 -3.09 11.81
N LYS A 55 20.41 -1.97 12.51
CA LYS A 55 19.51 -1.85 13.67
C LYS A 55 18.04 -1.97 13.31
N CYS A 56 17.67 -1.65 12.07
CA CYS A 56 16.31 -1.76 11.58
C CYS A 56 15.97 -3.16 11.04
N LYS A 57 16.95 -4.03 10.82
CA LYS A 57 16.74 -5.36 10.24
C LYS A 57 16.38 -6.37 11.33
N LEU A 58 15.25 -7.06 11.16
CA LEU A 58 14.88 -8.21 11.98
C LEU A 58 15.10 -9.49 11.18
N TYR A 59 16.15 -10.21 11.51
CA TYR A 59 16.48 -11.50 10.87
C TYR A 59 15.60 -12.66 11.32
N THR A 60 14.99 -12.50 12.49
CA THR A 60 13.99 -13.42 13.04
C THR A 60 12.90 -12.62 13.73
N TYR A 61 11.70 -13.18 13.82
CA TYR A 61 10.62 -12.60 14.60
C TYR A 61 9.69 -13.69 15.13
N ASP A 62 9.20 -13.45 16.33
CA ASP A 62 8.18 -14.23 17.01
C ASP A 62 7.33 -13.27 17.88
N LEU A 63 6.37 -13.82 18.62
CA LEU A 63 5.49 -13.03 19.48
C LEU A 63 6.25 -12.24 20.54
N ALA A 64 7.34 -12.80 21.09
CA ALA A 64 8.15 -12.14 22.12
C ALA A 64 8.89 -10.94 21.54
N ILE A 65 9.53 -11.10 20.39
CA ILE A 65 10.24 -10.03 19.68
C ILE A 65 9.27 -8.92 19.28
N LEU A 66 8.08 -9.24 18.75
CA LEU A 66 7.11 -8.23 18.37
C LEU A 66 6.64 -7.39 19.56
N ARG A 67 6.46 -8.01 20.74
CA ARG A 67 6.14 -7.31 22.00
C ARG A 67 7.31 -6.46 22.48
N GLU A 68 8.53 -7.04 22.53
CA GLU A 68 9.75 -6.33 22.97
C GLU A 68 10.03 -5.09 22.14
N LYS A 69 9.82 -5.18 20.83
CA LYS A 69 10.01 -4.05 19.89
C LYS A 69 8.81 -3.10 19.86
N HIS A 70 7.78 -3.34 20.64
CA HIS A 70 6.55 -2.52 20.69
C HIS A 70 5.92 -2.29 19.33
N ILE A 71 5.91 -3.33 18.46
CA ILE A 71 5.33 -3.23 17.12
C ILE A 71 3.83 -2.94 17.24
N THR A 72 3.39 -1.84 16.65
CA THR A 72 1.99 -1.39 16.63
C THR A 72 1.32 -1.65 15.28
N HIS A 73 2.08 -1.59 14.19
CA HIS A 73 1.59 -1.78 12.83
C HIS A 73 2.50 -2.70 12.03
N ILE A 74 1.90 -3.56 11.24
CA ILE A 74 2.61 -4.40 10.27
C ILE A 74 2.24 -3.93 8.87
N VAL A 75 3.24 -3.51 8.09
CA VAL A 75 3.06 -3.15 6.68
C VAL A 75 3.43 -4.37 5.83
N LEU A 76 2.42 -4.98 5.20
CA LEU A 76 2.63 -6.15 4.35
C LEU A 76 2.91 -5.74 2.90
N SER A 77 3.93 -6.34 2.31
CA SER A 77 4.05 -6.34 0.84
C SER A 77 2.85 -7.06 0.22
N PRO A 78 2.26 -6.55 -0.87
CA PRO A 78 1.02 -7.10 -1.44
C PRO A 78 1.08 -8.59 -1.79
N THR A 79 2.26 -9.10 -2.16
CA THR A 79 2.45 -10.51 -2.53
C THR A 79 2.51 -11.48 -1.35
N ILE A 80 2.52 -10.97 -0.11
CA ILE A 80 2.50 -11.83 1.09
C ILE A 80 1.07 -12.30 1.33
N HIS A 81 0.88 -13.61 1.41
CA HIS A 81 -0.44 -14.22 1.57
C HIS A 81 -1.10 -13.75 2.87
N ALA A 82 -2.21 -13.04 2.74
CA ALA A 82 -2.99 -12.55 3.87
C ALA A 82 -4.40 -13.15 3.96
N GLN A 83 -4.94 -13.70 2.86
CA GLN A 83 -6.30 -14.21 2.79
C GLN A 83 -6.35 -15.74 2.87
N TYR A 84 -5.93 -16.42 1.81
CA TYR A 84 -5.93 -17.87 1.74
C TYR A 84 -4.59 -18.42 2.20
N ASN A 85 -4.59 -19.35 3.17
CA ASN A 85 -3.37 -19.83 3.83
C ASN A 85 -2.46 -18.68 4.34
N PRO A 86 -2.94 -17.87 5.31
CA PRO A 86 -2.27 -16.65 5.70
C PRO A 86 -0.88 -16.92 6.27
N HIS A 87 0.06 -16.06 5.88
CA HIS A 87 1.43 -16.06 6.38
C HIS A 87 1.48 -16.00 7.91
N LYS A 88 2.52 -16.57 8.53
CA LYS A 88 2.68 -16.64 9.99
C LYS A 88 2.52 -15.27 10.68
N ILE A 89 3.00 -14.19 10.07
CA ILE A 89 2.91 -12.83 10.62
C ILE A 89 1.47 -12.35 10.76
N VAL A 90 0.58 -12.76 9.86
CA VAL A 90 -0.85 -12.41 9.92
C VAL A 90 -1.52 -13.04 11.14
N ARG A 91 -1.17 -14.31 11.44
CA ARG A 91 -1.66 -14.99 12.64
C ARG A 91 -1.12 -14.34 13.93
N MET A 92 0.17 -13.99 13.94
CA MET A 92 0.78 -13.29 15.08
C MET A 92 0.17 -11.92 15.30
N SER A 93 -0.15 -11.17 14.23
CA SER A 93 -0.81 -9.87 14.35
C SER A 93 -2.17 -9.96 15.01
N MET A 94 -2.97 -10.99 14.65
CA MET A 94 -4.28 -11.24 15.26
C MET A 94 -4.16 -11.57 16.75
N GLU A 95 -3.18 -12.40 17.13
CA GLU A 95 -2.94 -12.78 18.53
C GLU A 95 -2.51 -11.59 19.40
N LEU A 96 -1.74 -10.67 18.84
CA LEU A 96 -1.21 -9.50 19.55
C LEU A 96 -2.09 -8.25 19.42
N GLY A 97 -3.14 -8.28 18.59
CA GLY A 97 -3.95 -7.10 18.27
C GLY A 97 -3.17 -6.03 17.47
N ILE A 98 -2.12 -6.44 16.75
CA ILE A 98 -1.32 -5.53 15.91
C ILE A 98 -2.08 -5.29 14.61
N GLU A 99 -2.18 -4.03 14.21
CA GLU A 99 -2.87 -3.67 12.98
C GLU A 99 -2.03 -3.98 11.74
N ILE A 100 -2.62 -4.69 10.76
CA ILE A 100 -2.03 -4.85 9.42
C ILE A 100 -2.52 -3.70 8.54
N ILE A 101 -1.59 -3.03 7.88
CA ILE A 101 -1.83 -1.95 6.92
C ILE A 101 -1.05 -2.21 5.63
N SER A 102 -1.39 -1.49 4.58
CA SER A 102 -0.72 -1.50 3.28
C SER A 102 0.00 -0.19 2.99
N ASP A 103 0.81 -0.16 1.94
CA ASP A 103 1.37 1.08 1.38
C ASP A 103 0.27 2.04 0.91
N MET A 104 -0.86 1.50 0.44
CA MET A 104 -2.03 2.29 0.04
C MET A 104 -2.66 3.03 1.21
N ASP A 105 -2.73 2.41 2.41
CA ASP A 105 -3.25 3.06 3.62
C ASP A 105 -2.32 4.19 4.08
N LEU A 106 -1.00 3.99 4.05
CA LEU A 106 -0.01 5.03 4.35
C LEU A 106 -0.09 6.19 3.35
N PHE A 107 -0.18 5.89 2.05
CA PHE A 107 -0.37 6.90 1.00
C PHE A 107 -1.63 7.71 1.25
N TYR A 108 -2.76 7.05 1.48
CA TYR A 108 -4.03 7.73 1.67
C TYR A 108 -4.03 8.62 2.90
N GLU A 109 -3.46 8.18 4.01
CA GLU A 109 -3.35 9.01 5.22
C GLU A 109 -2.49 10.25 4.97
N SER A 110 -1.34 10.11 4.29
CA SER A 110 -0.49 11.23 3.88
C SER A 110 -1.22 12.17 2.91
N PHE A 111 -1.91 11.62 1.92
CA PHE A 111 -2.71 12.37 0.96
C PHE A 111 -3.83 13.18 1.63
N LYS A 112 -4.55 12.57 2.57
CA LYS A 112 -5.61 13.23 3.34
C LYS A 112 -5.06 14.38 4.19
N GLN A 113 -3.95 14.15 4.90
CA GLN A 113 -3.29 15.17 5.70
C GLN A 113 -2.79 16.32 4.82
N PHE A 114 -2.22 16.01 3.64
CA PHE A 114 -1.79 17.01 2.67
C PHE A 114 -2.95 17.89 2.21
N ASN A 115 -4.06 17.29 1.77
CA ASN A 115 -5.24 18.03 1.33
C ASN A 115 -5.80 18.94 2.44
N LEU A 116 -5.83 18.45 3.68
CA LEU A 116 -6.31 19.23 4.82
C LEU A 116 -5.38 20.41 5.13
N LEU A 117 -4.07 20.18 5.18
CA LEU A 117 -3.07 21.19 5.53
C LEU A 117 -2.99 22.32 4.49
N HIS A 118 -2.98 21.94 3.22
CA HIS A 118 -2.82 22.88 2.09
C HIS A 118 -4.16 23.38 1.53
N ARG A 119 -5.30 22.94 2.10
CA ARG A 119 -6.65 23.26 1.63
C ARG A 119 -6.85 22.98 0.14
N THR A 120 -6.31 21.83 -0.31
CA THR A 120 -6.45 21.35 -1.69
C THR A 120 -7.52 20.28 -1.79
N ASP A 121 -8.03 20.04 -2.99
CA ASP A 121 -9.02 19.00 -3.30
C ASP A 121 -8.48 18.08 -4.39
N LYS A 122 -7.30 17.52 -4.13
CA LYS A 122 -6.67 16.55 -5.04
C LYS A 122 -7.48 15.27 -5.10
N LYS A 123 -7.45 14.59 -6.24
CA LYS A 123 -8.33 13.46 -6.54
C LYS A 123 -7.58 12.16 -6.76
N ILE A 124 -8.22 11.06 -6.37
CA ILE A 124 -7.73 9.70 -6.57
C ILE A 124 -8.65 8.97 -7.55
N VAL A 125 -8.08 8.51 -8.65
CA VAL A 125 -8.72 7.61 -9.63
C VAL A 125 -8.07 6.24 -9.49
N ALA A 126 -8.79 5.25 -9.01
CA ALA A 126 -8.28 3.88 -8.88
C ALA A 126 -8.66 3.02 -10.07
N VAL A 127 -7.70 2.31 -10.65
CA VAL A 127 -7.90 1.43 -11.81
C VAL A 127 -7.51 0.00 -11.44
N THR A 128 -8.45 -0.93 -11.60
CA THR A 128 -8.20 -2.36 -11.43
C THR A 128 -8.82 -3.18 -12.55
N GLY A 129 -8.51 -4.45 -12.59
CA GLY A 129 -8.98 -5.43 -13.56
C GLY A 129 -8.01 -6.59 -13.65
N THR A 130 -8.35 -7.65 -14.34
CA THR A 130 -7.38 -8.71 -14.66
C THR A 130 -6.41 -8.19 -15.70
N ASN A 131 -6.90 -7.63 -16.81
CA ASN A 131 -6.11 -7.15 -17.92
C ASN A 131 -6.38 -5.67 -18.21
N GLY A 132 -5.41 -4.99 -18.83
CA GLY A 132 -5.55 -3.61 -19.32
C GLY A 132 -5.31 -2.51 -18.29
N LYS A 133 -5.07 -2.85 -17.01
CA LYS A 133 -4.86 -1.88 -15.93
C LYS A 133 -3.85 -0.80 -16.28
N SER A 134 -2.62 -1.19 -16.60
CA SER A 134 -1.51 -0.26 -16.86
C SER A 134 -1.77 0.67 -18.04
N THR A 135 -2.37 0.13 -19.11
CA THR A 135 -2.73 0.92 -20.29
C THR A 135 -3.77 1.97 -19.96
N VAL A 136 -4.84 1.60 -19.23
CA VAL A 136 -5.91 2.54 -18.87
C VAL A 136 -5.44 3.55 -17.84
N THR A 137 -4.64 3.15 -16.86
CA THR A 137 -4.03 4.05 -15.86
C THR A 137 -3.18 5.12 -16.56
N ALA A 138 -2.28 4.71 -17.45
CA ALA A 138 -1.46 5.64 -18.21
C ALA A 138 -2.29 6.54 -19.15
N LEU A 139 -3.32 6.00 -19.79
CA LEU A 139 -4.20 6.75 -20.69
C LEU A 139 -4.98 7.83 -19.94
N ILE A 140 -5.56 7.52 -18.79
CA ILE A 140 -6.30 8.50 -17.97
C ILE A 140 -5.35 9.63 -17.54
N ALA A 141 -4.17 9.32 -17.01
CA ALA A 141 -3.18 10.33 -16.63
C ALA A 141 -2.76 11.19 -17.83
N PHE A 142 -2.54 10.58 -19.00
CA PHE A 142 -2.22 11.29 -20.24
C PHE A 142 -3.34 12.27 -20.64
N ILE A 143 -4.60 11.82 -20.64
CA ILE A 143 -5.77 12.66 -21.00
C ILE A 143 -5.87 13.84 -20.03
N CYS A 144 -5.79 13.59 -18.71
CA CYS A 144 -5.84 14.66 -17.71
C CYS A 144 -4.76 15.72 -17.94
N ASN A 145 -3.52 15.31 -18.18
CA ASN A 145 -2.43 16.24 -18.51
C ASN A 145 -2.69 17.02 -19.81
N LYS A 146 -3.28 16.41 -20.83
CA LYS A 146 -3.60 17.08 -22.11
C LYS A 146 -4.68 18.16 -21.96
N ILE A 147 -5.58 18.01 -20.99
CA ILE A 147 -6.60 19.03 -20.69
C ILE A 147 -6.16 20.02 -19.59
N GLY A 148 -4.88 20.05 -19.24
CA GLY A 148 -4.32 21.01 -18.29
C GLY A 148 -4.55 20.65 -16.81
N LYS A 149 -4.87 19.38 -16.50
CA LYS A 149 -4.99 18.86 -15.15
C LYS A 149 -3.78 18.00 -14.81
N PRO A 150 -2.81 18.51 -13.99
CA PRO A 150 -1.61 17.75 -13.64
C PRO A 150 -1.97 16.40 -13.01
N ALA A 151 -1.60 15.32 -13.67
CA ALA A 151 -1.92 13.96 -13.26
C ALA A 151 -0.72 13.03 -13.36
N ILE A 152 -0.66 12.04 -12.48
CA ILE A 152 0.37 10.99 -12.48
C ILE A 152 -0.25 9.61 -12.45
N ALA A 153 0.30 8.70 -13.26
CA ALA A 153 0.06 7.26 -13.17
C ALA A 153 1.03 6.66 -12.14
N CYS A 154 0.51 5.98 -11.13
CA CYS A 154 1.30 5.42 -10.03
C CYS A 154 0.67 4.13 -9.48
N GLY A 155 1.26 3.56 -8.44
CA GLY A 155 0.79 2.33 -7.80
C GLY A 155 1.53 1.09 -8.29
N ASN A 156 0.79 0.12 -8.82
CA ASN A 156 1.39 -1.11 -9.35
C ASN A 156 2.08 -0.91 -10.71
N ILE A 157 2.11 0.31 -11.20
CA ILE A 157 2.80 0.75 -12.43
C ILE A 157 3.64 2.00 -12.13
N GLY A 158 4.78 2.11 -12.81
CA GLY A 158 5.60 3.31 -12.79
C GLY A 158 6.17 3.60 -11.40
N VAL A 159 5.65 4.62 -10.73
CA VAL A 159 6.14 5.10 -9.43
C VAL A 159 5.28 4.52 -8.31
N ASN A 160 5.91 4.01 -7.24
CA ASN A 160 5.16 3.61 -6.04
C ASN A 160 4.41 4.82 -5.46
N VAL A 161 3.20 4.60 -4.96
CA VAL A 161 2.34 5.68 -4.42
C VAL A 161 3.01 6.50 -3.32
N LEU A 162 3.86 5.89 -2.50
CA LEU A 162 4.59 6.57 -1.42
C LEU A 162 5.75 7.44 -1.91
N SER A 163 6.19 7.26 -3.16
CA SER A 163 7.28 8.03 -3.78
C SER A 163 6.77 9.18 -4.65
N VAL A 164 5.44 9.42 -4.66
CA VAL A 164 4.84 10.47 -5.48
C VAL A 164 4.88 11.81 -4.74
N ASP A 165 5.32 12.84 -5.44
CA ASP A 165 5.27 14.22 -4.95
C ASP A 165 3.82 14.73 -4.96
N LEU A 166 3.25 14.90 -3.76
CA LEU A 166 1.87 15.36 -3.59
C LEU A 166 1.66 16.82 -4.03
N ASP A 167 2.68 17.67 -3.99
CA ASP A 167 2.58 19.06 -4.43
C ASP A 167 2.36 19.17 -5.95
N LYS A 168 3.02 18.31 -6.70
CA LYS A 168 3.15 18.42 -8.15
C LYS A 168 1.90 18.07 -8.93
N TYR A 169 1.01 17.24 -8.39
CA TYR A 169 -0.12 16.70 -9.13
C TYR A 169 -1.46 17.02 -8.45
N GLU A 170 -2.51 17.14 -9.25
CA GLU A 170 -3.90 17.30 -8.80
C GLU A 170 -4.63 15.96 -8.80
N ILE A 171 -4.29 15.06 -9.73
CA ILE A 171 -4.97 13.78 -9.95
C ILE A 171 -3.97 12.64 -9.86
N PHE A 172 -4.24 11.69 -8.98
CA PHE A 172 -3.44 10.48 -8.77
C PHE A 172 -4.20 9.31 -9.37
N VAL A 173 -3.73 8.81 -10.53
CA VAL A 173 -4.32 7.65 -11.20
C VAL A 173 -3.57 6.42 -10.73
N VAL A 174 -4.19 5.67 -9.81
CA VAL A 174 -3.55 4.60 -9.07
C VAL A 174 -3.92 3.25 -9.65
N GLU A 175 -2.95 2.53 -10.22
CA GLU A 175 -3.14 1.13 -10.58
C GLU A 175 -3.15 0.26 -9.33
N MET A 176 -4.21 -0.52 -9.15
CA MET A 176 -4.37 -1.41 -8.01
C MET A 176 -4.50 -2.87 -8.44
N SER A 177 -3.67 -3.74 -7.86
CA SER A 177 -3.86 -5.19 -7.94
C SER A 177 -4.99 -5.66 -7.01
N SER A 178 -5.43 -6.90 -7.17
CA SER A 178 -6.36 -7.52 -6.21
C SER A 178 -5.74 -7.65 -4.81
N TYR A 179 -4.42 -7.78 -4.71
CA TYR A 179 -3.68 -7.82 -3.45
C TYR A 179 -3.73 -6.49 -2.70
N ASN A 180 -3.50 -5.36 -3.42
CA ASN A 180 -3.61 -4.03 -2.84
C ASN A 180 -5.04 -3.77 -2.33
N LEU A 181 -6.05 -4.07 -3.15
CA LEU A 181 -7.46 -3.90 -2.79
C LEU A 181 -7.89 -4.79 -1.62
N PHE A 182 -7.34 -6.01 -1.54
CA PHE A 182 -7.62 -6.90 -0.41
C PHE A 182 -7.07 -6.35 0.92
N LEU A 183 -5.83 -5.84 0.90
CA LEU A 183 -5.15 -5.33 2.10
C LEU A 183 -5.61 -3.93 2.50
N MET A 184 -6.02 -3.10 1.56
CA MET A 184 -6.45 -1.73 1.77
C MET A 184 -7.68 -1.64 2.66
N LYS A 185 -7.66 -0.75 3.67
CA LYS A 185 -8.74 -0.61 4.65
C LYS A 185 -9.50 0.71 4.56
N GLN A 186 -8.81 1.81 4.38
CA GLN A 186 -9.38 3.15 4.63
C GLN A 186 -9.34 4.10 3.43
N MET A 187 -8.72 3.73 2.33
CA MET A 187 -8.56 4.61 1.19
C MET A 187 -9.91 4.95 0.57
N LYS A 188 -10.24 6.25 0.52
CA LYS A 188 -11.38 6.75 -0.25
C LYS A 188 -10.95 7.09 -1.65
N ILE A 189 -11.76 6.73 -2.61
CA ILE A 189 -11.51 6.85 -4.04
C ILE A 189 -12.56 7.81 -4.63
N ASP A 190 -12.13 8.78 -5.43
CA ASP A 190 -13.08 9.69 -6.11
C ASP A 190 -13.70 9.01 -7.34
N VAL A 191 -12.90 8.23 -8.09
CA VAL A 191 -13.37 7.46 -9.26
C VAL A 191 -12.77 6.07 -9.23
N GLY A 192 -13.61 5.05 -9.19
CA GLY A 192 -13.22 3.64 -9.27
C GLY A 192 -13.48 3.06 -10.67
N VAL A 193 -12.47 2.42 -11.26
CA VAL A 193 -12.55 1.79 -12.57
C VAL A 193 -12.24 0.30 -12.45
N LEU A 194 -13.24 -0.54 -12.67
CA LEU A 194 -13.11 -1.99 -12.80
C LEU A 194 -13.25 -2.40 -14.26
N LEU A 195 -12.16 -2.77 -14.91
CA LEU A 195 -12.12 -3.03 -16.35
C LEU A 195 -12.75 -4.38 -16.74
N ASN A 196 -12.28 -5.42 -16.09
CA ASN A 196 -12.69 -6.80 -16.35
C ASN A 196 -12.24 -7.72 -15.22
N ILE A 197 -12.87 -8.87 -15.13
CA ILE A 197 -12.47 -9.96 -14.22
C ILE A 197 -12.47 -11.26 -15.04
N SER A 198 -11.34 -11.94 -15.06
CA SER A 198 -11.16 -13.30 -15.55
C SER A 198 -10.30 -14.07 -14.58
N GLU A 199 -10.26 -15.38 -14.66
CA GLU A 199 -9.50 -16.23 -13.74
C GLU A 199 -8.02 -15.84 -13.70
N ASP A 200 -7.53 -15.55 -12.48
CA ASP A 200 -6.14 -15.20 -12.18
C ASP A 200 -5.90 -15.26 -10.67
N HIS A 201 -4.66 -15.44 -10.23
CA HIS A 201 -4.22 -15.35 -8.83
C HIS A 201 -5.03 -16.21 -7.82
N LEU A 202 -5.55 -17.36 -8.25
CA LEU A 202 -6.32 -18.25 -7.38
C LEU A 202 -5.46 -18.88 -6.28
N GLU A 203 -4.15 -19.02 -6.50
CA GLU A 203 -3.18 -19.45 -5.51
C GLU A 203 -3.13 -18.51 -4.28
N TYR A 204 -3.41 -17.21 -4.49
CA TYR A 204 -3.45 -16.20 -3.42
C TYR A 204 -4.84 -16.09 -2.78
N HIS A 205 -5.88 -16.02 -3.60
CA HIS A 205 -7.26 -15.79 -3.14
C HIS A 205 -7.98 -17.07 -2.72
N GLY A 206 -7.54 -18.23 -3.23
CA GLY A 206 -8.13 -19.54 -2.97
C GLY A 206 -9.20 -19.94 -3.98
N ASP A 207 -10.07 -19.01 -4.37
CA ASP A 207 -11.12 -19.24 -5.35
C ASP A 207 -11.50 -17.95 -6.11
N MET A 208 -12.32 -18.11 -7.15
CA MET A 208 -12.77 -17.01 -8.00
C MET A 208 -13.68 -16.02 -7.28
N ASN A 209 -14.49 -16.47 -6.32
CA ASN A 209 -15.40 -15.58 -5.60
C ASN A 209 -14.62 -14.58 -4.74
N ARG A 210 -13.60 -15.04 -4.02
CA ARG A 210 -12.71 -14.18 -3.22
C ARG A 210 -11.89 -13.23 -4.09
N TYR A 211 -11.48 -13.67 -5.28
CA TYR A 211 -10.81 -12.79 -6.23
C TYR A 211 -11.72 -11.68 -6.74
N ILE A 212 -12.99 -12.02 -7.07
CA ILE A 212 -14.02 -11.03 -7.45
C ILE A 212 -14.25 -10.05 -6.29
N GLU A 213 -14.47 -10.57 -5.08
CA GLU A 213 -14.66 -9.76 -3.86
C GLU A 213 -13.50 -8.78 -3.64
N ALA A 214 -12.25 -9.25 -3.76
CA ALA A 214 -11.09 -8.39 -3.63
C ALA A 214 -11.08 -7.25 -4.66
N LYS A 215 -11.44 -7.52 -5.93
CA LYS A 215 -11.46 -6.49 -6.97
C LYS A 215 -12.63 -5.52 -6.87
N THR A 216 -13.80 -6.00 -6.45
CA THR A 216 -15.00 -5.15 -6.31
C THR A 216 -14.89 -4.14 -5.18
N LYS A 217 -13.97 -4.33 -4.24
CA LYS A 217 -13.65 -3.31 -3.22
C LYS A 217 -13.32 -1.93 -3.80
N VAL A 218 -12.78 -1.86 -5.02
CA VAL A 218 -12.56 -0.57 -5.69
C VAL A 218 -13.84 0.26 -5.80
N LEU A 219 -14.99 -0.40 -5.92
CA LEU A 219 -16.31 0.26 -6.01
C LEU A 219 -16.88 0.60 -4.63
N GLU A 220 -16.58 -0.20 -3.62
CA GLU A 220 -17.02 0.03 -2.22
C GLU A 220 -16.34 1.22 -1.58
N HIS A 221 -15.12 1.53 -2.00
CA HIS A 221 -14.32 2.65 -1.51
C HIS A 221 -14.60 3.98 -2.21
N ILE A 222 -15.53 4.02 -3.17
CA ILE A 222 -15.91 5.27 -3.86
C ILE A 222 -16.58 6.20 -2.85
N HIS A 223 -16.04 7.42 -2.75
CA HIS A 223 -16.62 8.46 -1.93
C HIS A 223 -17.78 9.14 -2.68
N TYR A 224 -19.00 8.80 -2.33
CA TYR A 224 -20.17 9.55 -2.80
C TYR A 224 -20.20 10.88 -2.06
N MET A 225 -20.06 12.00 -2.79
CA MET A 225 -20.39 13.30 -2.22
C MET A 225 -21.92 13.33 -2.04
N GLU A 226 -22.38 13.38 -0.81
CA GLU A 226 -23.76 13.72 -0.51
C GLU A 226 -23.97 15.18 -0.97
N HIS A 227 -24.86 15.36 -1.94
CA HIS A 227 -25.27 16.67 -2.47
C HIS A 227 -26.34 17.29 -1.56
#